data_52595777b5580d2b0349ef82339ee616
#
_entry.id   52595777b5580d2b0349ef82339ee616
#
_cell.length_a   1.000
_cell.length_b   1.000
_cell.length_c   1.000
_cell.angle_alpha   90.00
_cell.angle_beta   90.00
_cell.angle_gamma   90.00
#
_symmetry.space_group_name_H-M   'P 1'
#
loop_
_entity.id
_entity.type
_entity.pdbx_description
1 polymer ?
#
loop_
_entity_poly.entity_id
_entity_poly.type
_entity_poly.pdbx_seq_one_letter_code
_entity_poly.pdbx_strand_id
1 'polypeptide(L)'
;MKFFNFLLIAMVIFSIKADTKPNIVLILIDDLGLTDLGAYGSEIDTPNIDALAKNGLIFTNYHATSECAPSRAMLLTGMDNHNTGLPMIPEVMPRGLRSTPGYEGYLVPEAKTIAEILQANNYNTYMTGKWHLGFGGEETAALPFNRGFKKTFILDATGGDNYSNHSYLPYYNEAPWFENGKPTKLPDNFYSSKFIVDQMISYITNEIENDKPFFSYLSFQAQHIPLQAPKKFTNKYLNLYKDGWEMLREKRLKGAIEKGVFPADKPTVSSFDIFDSWDATSSMDKEIFIKSAAVFAGMLNALDFHLGRFVEFLKREGLYEDTIFIVTSDNGPEGNDPVSYTHLRAHETVMNL
;
A
#
# COMPACT_ATOMS: atom_id res chain seq x y z
N MET A 1 48.57 53.48 -34.30
CA MET A 1 47.28 53.15 -33.69
C MET A 1 47.06 51.61 -33.75
N LYS A 2 47.30 50.94 -32.65
CA LYS A 2 47.13 49.50 -32.53
C LYS A 2 45.76 49.23 -31.83
N PHE A 3 44.82 48.65 -32.57
CA PHE A 3 43.51 48.18 -32.01
C PHE A 3 43.75 46.87 -31.28
N PHE A 4 43.51 46.84 -29.98
CA PHE A 4 43.46 45.63 -29.14
C PHE A 4 42.04 45.10 -29.16
N ASN A 5 41.83 44.00 -29.87
CA ASN A 5 40.54 43.29 -29.82
C ASN A 5 40.53 42.43 -28.56
N PHE A 6 39.66 42.79 -27.59
CA PHE A 6 39.33 41.99 -26.43
C PHE A 6 38.27 40.96 -26.83
N LEU A 7 38.67 39.70 -27.00
CA LEU A 7 37.77 38.58 -27.23
C LEU A 7 37.22 38.12 -25.86
N LEU A 8 35.96 38.47 -25.56
CA LEU A 8 35.25 38.00 -24.36
C LEU A 8 34.83 36.56 -24.63
N ILE A 9 35.56 35.57 -24.09
CA ILE A 9 35.12 34.16 -24.06
C ILE A 9 34.09 34.00 -22.95
N ALA A 10 32.80 33.94 -23.33
CA ALA A 10 31.72 33.52 -22.42
C ALA A 10 31.88 32.02 -22.11
N MET A 11 32.43 31.72 -20.95
CA MET A 11 32.50 30.35 -20.44
C MET A 11 31.09 29.92 -20.02
N VAL A 12 30.40 29.22 -20.91
CA VAL A 12 29.13 28.53 -20.55
C VAL A 12 29.53 27.35 -19.65
N ILE A 13 29.37 27.52 -18.36
CA ILE A 13 29.50 26.42 -17.40
C ILE A 13 28.29 25.52 -17.58
N PHE A 14 28.45 24.51 -18.42
CA PHE A 14 27.56 23.35 -18.34
C PHE A 14 27.80 22.68 -16.98
N SER A 15 26.93 22.93 -16.02
CA SER A 15 26.84 22.08 -14.83
C SER A 15 26.49 20.68 -15.30
N ILE A 16 27.48 19.81 -15.44
CA ILE A 16 27.26 18.37 -15.54
C ILE A 16 26.66 18.01 -14.21
N LYS A 17 25.33 17.85 -14.18
CA LYS A 17 24.65 17.23 -13.03
C LYS A 17 25.34 15.87 -12.88
N ALA A 18 26.09 15.68 -11.80
CA ALA A 18 26.62 14.37 -11.48
C ALA A 18 25.45 13.39 -11.55
N ASP A 19 25.70 12.19 -12.05
CA ASP A 19 24.70 11.11 -12.19
C ASP A 19 24.20 10.76 -10.78
N THR A 20 23.26 11.56 -10.27
CA THR A 20 22.72 11.41 -8.91
C THR A 20 21.74 10.26 -8.95
N LYS A 21 21.98 9.25 -8.11
CA LYS A 21 21.05 8.13 -7.93
C LYS A 21 19.69 8.68 -7.50
N PRO A 22 18.58 8.28 -8.15
CA PRO A 22 17.26 8.78 -7.79
C PRO A 22 16.81 8.28 -6.42
N ASN A 23 15.95 9.03 -5.75
CA ASN A 23 15.17 8.51 -4.65
C ASN A 23 14.15 7.48 -5.17
N ILE A 24 13.77 6.53 -4.34
CA ILE A 24 12.81 5.48 -4.68
C ILE A 24 11.72 5.47 -3.61
N VAL A 25 10.47 5.60 -4.04
CA VAL A 25 9.29 5.52 -3.18
C VAL A 25 8.43 4.37 -3.65
N LEU A 26 8.35 3.32 -2.83
CA LEU A 26 7.46 2.18 -3.02
C LEU A 26 6.23 2.36 -2.15
N ILE A 27 5.06 2.43 -2.78
CA ILE A 27 3.76 2.57 -2.15
C ILE A 27 3.00 1.27 -2.38
N LEU A 28 2.78 0.54 -1.31
CA LEU A 28 2.01 -0.70 -1.32
C LEU A 28 0.68 -0.49 -0.63
N ILE A 29 -0.40 -0.81 -1.35
CA ILE A 29 -1.78 -0.72 -0.87
C ILE A 29 -2.27 -2.15 -0.66
N ASP A 30 -2.75 -2.45 0.55
CA ASP A 30 -3.17 -3.80 0.97
C ASP A 30 -4.55 -4.13 0.38
N ASP A 31 -4.72 -5.29 -0.24
CA ASP A 31 -5.98 -5.78 -0.80
C ASP A 31 -6.65 -4.86 -1.85
N LEU A 32 -5.88 -4.09 -2.62
CA LEU A 32 -6.42 -3.18 -3.63
C LEU A 32 -6.80 -3.94 -4.91
N GLY A 33 -8.05 -3.80 -5.33
CA GLY A 33 -8.52 -4.31 -6.62
C GLY A 33 -8.01 -3.49 -7.81
N LEU A 34 -7.82 -4.16 -8.95
CA LEU A 34 -7.34 -3.50 -10.18
C LEU A 34 -8.15 -2.26 -10.55
N THR A 35 -9.48 -2.32 -10.40
CA THR A 35 -10.39 -1.23 -10.77
C THR A 35 -10.79 -0.33 -9.59
N ASP A 36 -10.04 -0.29 -8.51
CA ASP A 36 -10.33 0.59 -7.37
C ASP A 36 -9.71 1.99 -7.52
N LEU A 37 -8.71 2.15 -8.40
CA LEU A 37 -8.10 3.46 -8.66
C LEU A 37 -8.76 4.19 -9.83
N GLY A 38 -8.88 5.53 -9.73
CA GLY A 38 -9.40 6.37 -10.80
C GLY A 38 -8.62 6.25 -12.10
N ALA A 39 -7.30 6.03 -12.04
CA ALA A 39 -6.45 5.74 -13.20
C ALA A 39 -6.89 4.49 -13.97
N TYR A 40 -7.54 3.53 -13.31
CA TYR A 40 -8.09 2.32 -13.90
C TYR A 40 -9.62 2.36 -14.10
N GLY A 41 -10.26 3.52 -13.90
CA GLY A 41 -11.67 3.75 -14.20
C GLY A 41 -12.64 3.62 -13.01
N SER A 42 -12.13 3.67 -11.76
CA SER A 42 -12.94 3.67 -10.54
C SER A 42 -13.77 4.94 -10.38
N GLU A 43 -14.86 4.80 -9.62
CA GLU A 43 -15.66 5.89 -9.08
C GLU A 43 -15.05 6.51 -7.80
N ILE A 44 -14.02 5.88 -7.26
CA ILE A 44 -13.33 6.35 -6.04
C ILE A 44 -12.34 7.45 -6.42
N ASP A 45 -12.40 8.57 -5.72
CA ASP A 45 -11.48 9.69 -5.96
C ASP A 45 -10.07 9.38 -5.45
N THR A 46 -9.11 9.24 -6.36
CA THR A 46 -7.68 9.04 -6.09
C THR A 46 -6.79 10.03 -6.85
N PRO A 47 -7.05 11.37 -6.74
CA PRO A 47 -6.44 12.35 -7.62
C PRO A 47 -4.91 12.41 -7.54
N ASN A 48 -4.31 12.06 -6.40
CA ASN A 48 -2.86 12.10 -6.22
C ASN A 48 -2.19 10.88 -6.90
N ILE A 49 -2.76 9.68 -6.72
CA ILE A 49 -2.30 8.47 -7.42
C ILE A 49 -2.54 8.61 -8.92
N ASP A 50 -3.70 9.14 -9.33
CA ASP A 50 -4.04 9.38 -10.74
C ASP A 50 -3.08 10.37 -11.41
N ALA A 51 -2.59 11.38 -10.66
CA ALA A 51 -1.58 12.31 -11.14
C ALA A 51 -0.22 11.63 -11.35
N LEU A 52 0.19 10.72 -10.47
CA LEU A 52 1.40 9.91 -10.67
C LEU A 52 1.24 9.01 -11.91
N ALA A 53 0.10 8.33 -12.03
CA ALA A 53 -0.20 7.46 -13.18
C ALA A 53 -0.21 8.23 -14.51
N LYS A 54 -0.77 9.45 -14.54
CA LYS A 54 -0.81 10.31 -15.74
C LYS A 54 0.59 10.70 -16.23
N ASN A 55 1.54 10.85 -15.33
CA ASN A 55 2.92 11.25 -15.64
C ASN A 55 3.90 10.05 -15.68
N GLY A 56 3.39 8.83 -15.56
CA GLY A 56 4.18 7.60 -15.47
C GLY A 56 3.70 6.53 -16.45
N LEU A 57 3.94 5.29 -16.06
CA LEU A 57 3.52 4.08 -16.77
C LEU A 57 2.41 3.37 -15.99
N ILE A 58 1.38 2.94 -16.70
CA ILE A 58 0.29 2.11 -16.14
C ILE A 58 0.47 0.68 -16.65
N PHE A 59 0.57 -0.27 -15.71
CA PHE A 59 0.68 -1.69 -16.02
C PHE A 59 -0.71 -2.31 -16.08
N THR A 60 -1.09 -2.88 -17.22
CA THR A 60 -2.38 -3.55 -17.43
C THR A 60 -2.30 -5.07 -17.31
N ASN A 61 -1.10 -5.63 -17.15
CA ASN A 61 -0.84 -7.06 -17.03
C ASN A 61 0.19 -7.33 -15.94
N TYR A 62 -0.06 -6.82 -14.73
CA TYR A 62 0.73 -7.07 -13.53
C TYR A 62 0.06 -8.16 -12.69
N HIS A 63 0.83 -9.13 -12.23
CA HIS A 63 0.35 -10.25 -11.44
C HIS A 63 1.08 -10.33 -10.10
N ALA A 64 0.35 -10.67 -9.05
CA ALA A 64 0.84 -10.98 -7.72
C ALA A 64 0.33 -12.36 -7.28
N THR A 65 0.74 -12.86 -6.13
CA THR A 65 0.09 -14.02 -5.52
C THR A 65 -1.27 -13.62 -4.94
N SER A 66 -2.06 -14.60 -4.53
CA SER A 66 -3.39 -14.36 -3.95
C SER A 66 -3.36 -13.92 -2.48
N GLU A 67 -2.18 -13.82 -1.86
CA GLU A 67 -2.02 -13.58 -0.41
C GLU A 67 -0.95 -12.52 -0.12
N CYS A 68 -1.14 -11.76 0.96
CA CYS A 68 -0.30 -10.62 1.32
C CYS A 68 1.16 -11.02 1.59
N ALA A 69 1.44 -11.92 2.56
CA ALA A 69 2.81 -12.24 2.98
C ALA A 69 3.65 -12.83 1.83
N PRO A 70 3.19 -13.81 1.04
CA PRO A 70 3.89 -14.30 -0.13
C PRO A 70 4.22 -13.20 -1.15
N SER A 71 3.23 -12.36 -1.50
CA SER A 71 3.43 -11.28 -2.46
C SER A 71 4.45 -10.24 -1.98
N ARG A 72 4.37 -9.86 -0.70
CA ARG A 72 5.32 -8.92 -0.07
C ARG A 72 6.74 -9.49 -0.07
N ALA A 73 6.90 -10.78 0.25
CA ALA A 73 8.17 -11.45 0.19
C ALA A 73 8.76 -11.45 -1.24
N MET A 74 7.96 -11.79 -2.24
CA MET A 74 8.37 -11.76 -3.66
C MET A 74 8.72 -10.33 -4.12
N LEU A 75 7.90 -9.35 -3.78
CA LEU A 75 8.11 -7.93 -4.15
C LEU A 75 9.43 -7.39 -3.61
N LEU A 76 9.73 -7.71 -2.34
CA LEU A 76 10.91 -7.17 -1.68
C LEU A 76 12.21 -7.94 -1.98
N THR A 77 12.14 -9.19 -2.47
CA THR A 77 13.32 -10.03 -2.70
C THR A 77 13.57 -10.38 -4.17
N GLY A 78 12.54 -10.29 -5.01
CA GLY A 78 12.60 -10.78 -6.39
C GLY A 78 12.66 -12.31 -6.48
N MET A 79 12.42 -13.04 -5.38
CA MET A 79 12.47 -14.51 -5.31
C MET A 79 11.05 -15.09 -5.26
N ASP A 80 10.89 -16.33 -5.70
CA ASP A 80 9.67 -17.10 -5.50
C ASP A 80 9.37 -17.26 -4.00
N ASN A 81 8.09 -17.14 -3.62
CA ASN A 81 7.66 -17.16 -2.23
C ASN A 81 8.08 -18.41 -1.44
N HIS A 82 8.13 -19.59 -2.08
CA HIS A 82 8.62 -20.82 -1.44
C HIS A 82 10.13 -20.76 -1.11
N ASN A 83 10.89 -19.96 -1.84
CA ASN A 83 12.31 -19.73 -1.55
C ASN A 83 12.55 -18.66 -0.50
N THR A 84 11.49 -17.97 -0.06
CA THR A 84 11.57 -16.91 0.95
C THR A 84 11.14 -17.36 2.36
N GLY A 85 10.64 -18.60 2.49
CA GLY A 85 10.08 -19.13 3.72
C GLY A 85 8.60 -18.79 3.96
N LEU A 86 7.96 -18.11 2.99
CA LEU A 86 6.59 -17.57 3.10
C LEU A 86 5.70 -18.03 1.95
N PRO A 87 5.42 -19.34 1.84
CA PRO A 87 4.57 -19.88 0.77
C PRO A 87 3.10 -19.51 0.94
N MET A 88 2.69 -19.09 2.15
CA MET A 88 1.34 -18.70 2.54
C MET A 88 1.38 -17.74 3.74
N ILE A 89 0.21 -17.22 4.14
CA ILE A 89 0.07 -16.36 5.32
C ILE A 89 0.53 -17.12 6.59
N PRO A 90 1.46 -16.55 7.38
CA PRO A 90 2.02 -17.23 8.56
C PRO A 90 0.97 -17.63 9.60
N GLU A 91 -0.03 -16.79 9.85
CA GLU A 91 -1.04 -17.01 10.89
C GLU A 91 -1.91 -18.24 10.64
N VAL A 92 -2.15 -18.57 9.38
CA VAL A 92 -2.98 -19.74 8.99
C VAL A 92 -2.14 -20.96 8.59
N MET A 93 -0.82 -20.83 8.58
CA MET A 93 0.07 -21.93 8.23
C MET A 93 -0.04 -23.07 9.27
N PRO A 94 -0.29 -24.33 8.83
CA PRO A 94 -0.31 -25.47 9.74
C PRO A 94 1.02 -25.61 10.50
N ARG A 95 0.97 -25.69 11.82
CA ARG A 95 2.17 -25.76 12.69
C ARG A 95 3.14 -26.88 12.28
N GLY A 96 2.62 -28.02 11.81
CA GLY A 96 3.44 -29.15 11.36
C GLY A 96 4.27 -28.89 10.12
N LEU A 97 3.98 -27.85 9.35
CA LEU A 97 4.74 -27.48 8.15
C LEU A 97 5.96 -26.61 8.44
N ARG A 98 5.97 -25.86 9.56
CA ARG A 98 7.01 -24.87 9.88
C ARG A 98 8.43 -25.44 10.03
N SER A 99 8.56 -26.74 10.21
CA SER A 99 9.86 -27.44 10.20
C SER A 99 10.31 -27.88 8.81
N THR A 100 9.50 -27.63 7.78
CA THR A 100 9.80 -27.98 6.40
C THR A 100 10.49 -26.81 5.71
N PRO A 101 11.64 -27.00 5.06
CA PRO A 101 12.30 -25.94 4.30
C PRO A 101 11.35 -25.27 3.28
N GLY A 102 11.34 -23.94 3.27
CA GLY A 102 10.42 -23.13 2.46
C GLY A 102 9.07 -22.83 3.13
N TYR A 103 8.84 -23.34 4.36
CA TYR A 103 7.61 -23.12 5.16
C TYR A 103 7.93 -22.57 6.55
N GLU A 104 8.98 -21.77 6.67
CA GLU A 104 9.43 -21.22 7.96
C GLU A 104 8.37 -20.28 8.58
N GLY A 105 7.54 -19.65 7.75
CA GLY A 105 6.52 -18.68 8.18
C GLY A 105 7.08 -17.28 8.46
N TYR A 106 8.32 -17.04 8.08
CA TYR A 106 8.99 -15.73 8.14
C TYR A 106 10.02 -15.61 7.02
N LEU A 107 10.44 -14.39 6.74
CA LEU A 107 11.42 -14.10 5.70
C LEU A 107 12.80 -14.64 6.08
N VAL A 108 13.24 -15.71 5.41
CA VAL A 108 14.52 -16.37 5.70
C VAL A 108 15.73 -15.47 5.41
N PRO A 109 16.85 -15.61 6.15
CA PRO A 109 18.04 -14.75 5.99
C PRO A 109 18.67 -14.78 4.59
N GLU A 110 18.52 -15.89 3.87
CA GLU A 110 19.05 -16.11 2.52
C GLU A 110 18.33 -15.23 1.46
N ALA A 111 17.06 -14.92 1.69
CA ALA A 111 16.23 -14.08 0.81
C ALA A 111 16.55 -12.60 1.02
N LYS A 112 17.55 -12.08 0.33
CA LYS A 112 17.98 -10.67 0.44
C LYS A 112 16.91 -9.72 -0.04
N THR A 113 16.63 -8.69 0.77
CA THR A 113 15.65 -7.66 0.41
C THR A 113 16.27 -6.57 -0.45
N ILE A 114 15.43 -5.88 -1.24
CA ILE A 114 15.84 -4.68 -1.97
C ILE A 114 16.39 -3.60 -1.01
N ALA A 115 15.90 -3.52 0.23
CA ALA A 115 16.41 -2.58 1.22
C ALA A 115 17.84 -2.91 1.66
N GLU A 116 18.19 -4.19 1.85
CA GLU A 116 19.58 -4.62 2.12
C GLU A 116 20.50 -4.25 0.97
N ILE A 117 20.06 -4.45 -0.28
CA ILE A 117 20.83 -4.11 -1.49
C ILE A 117 21.03 -2.60 -1.60
N LEU A 118 19.96 -1.81 -1.43
CA LEU A 118 20.03 -0.35 -1.54
C LEU A 118 20.83 0.27 -0.40
N GLN A 119 20.69 -0.25 0.83
CA GLN A 119 21.52 0.19 1.97
C GLN A 119 23.00 -0.04 1.70
N ALA A 120 23.38 -1.22 1.17
CA ALA A 120 24.76 -1.52 0.77
C ALA A 120 25.25 -0.60 -0.36
N ASN A 121 24.36 0.01 -1.14
CA ASN A 121 24.64 0.98 -2.19
C ASN A 121 24.47 2.44 -1.75
N ASN A 122 24.57 2.70 -0.44
CA ASN A 122 24.59 4.04 0.16
C ASN A 122 23.24 4.79 0.10
N TYR A 123 22.11 4.07 0.05
CA TYR A 123 20.80 4.67 0.25
C TYR A 123 20.47 4.77 1.75
N ASN A 124 19.74 5.80 2.15
CA ASN A 124 18.95 5.79 3.36
C ASN A 124 17.69 4.96 3.12
N THR A 125 17.31 4.09 4.05
CA THR A 125 16.23 3.11 3.85
C THR A 125 15.21 3.21 4.97
N TYR A 126 13.95 3.46 4.62
CA TYR A 126 12.87 3.73 5.57
C TYR A 126 11.63 2.89 5.25
N MET A 127 10.96 2.43 6.31
CA MET A 127 9.70 1.72 6.15
C MET A 127 8.69 2.14 7.20
N THR A 128 7.44 2.33 6.75
CA THR A 128 6.29 2.57 7.64
C THR A 128 5.08 1.75 7.20
N GLY A 129 4.33 1.20 8.18
CA GLY A 129 3.11 0.44 7.95
C GLY A 129 3.27 -1.07 7.99
N LYS A 130 2.46 -1.83 7.26
CA LYS A 130 2.38 -3.29 7.34
C LYS A 130 3.63 -3.97 6.78
N TRP A 131 4.25 -4.83 7.60
CA TRP A 131 5.37 -5.71 7.19
C TRP A 131 4.88 -7.11 6.82
N HIS A 132 4.37 -7.85 7.78
CA HIS A 132 3.78 -9.18 7.63
C HIS A 132 4.76 -10.29 7.18
N LEU A 133 6.04 -10.18 7.49
CA LEU A 133 7.07 -11.14 7.10
C LEU A 133 7.90 -11.66 8.27
N GLY A 134 7.57 -11.32 9.52
CA GLY A 134 8.30 -11.67 10.74
C GLY A 134 7.48 -12.50 11.73
N PHE A 135 6.31 -12.96 11.35
CA PHE A 135 5.40 -13.75 12.18
C PHE A 135 5.08 -13.10 13.53
N GLY A 136 4.53 -11.87 13.50
CA GLY A 136 4.16 -11.13 14.71
C GLY A 136 5.34 -10.74 15.60
N GLY A 137 6.54 -10.71 15.03
CA GLY A 137 7.78 -10.45 15.74
C GLY A 137 8.33 -11.64 16.53
N GLU A 138 7.78 -12.85 16.38
CA GLU A 138 8.38 -14.07 16.93
C GLU A 138 9.78 -14.29 16.37
N GLU A 139 9.99 -14.01 15.06
CA GLU A 139 11.30 -14.04 14.43
C GLU A 139 11.84 -12.62 14.23
N THR A 140 12.54 -12.12 15.25
CA THR A 140 13.06 -10.74 15.25
C THR A 140 14.10 -10.48 14.17
N ALA A 141 14.85 -11.50 13.71
CA ALA A 141 15.81 -11.38 12.61
C ALA A 141 15.13 -11.07 11.27
N ALA A 142 13.85 -11.45 11.12
CA ALA A 142 13.04 -11.17 9.94
C ALA A 142 12.35 -9.78 9.97
N LEU A 143 12.40 -9.04 11.09
CA LEU A 143 11.85 -7.69 11.15
C LEU A 143 12.62 -6.73 10.24
N PRO A 144 11.96 -5.73 9.62
CA PRO A 144 12.56 -4.91 8.56
C PRO A 144 13.79 -4.12 9.03
N PHE A 145 13.87 -3.76 10.32
CA PHE A 145 15.05 -3.11 10.89
C PHE A 145 16.32 -3.98 10.76
N ASN A 146 16.18 -5.31 10.82
CA ASN A 146 17.25 -6.27 10.62
C ASN A 146 17.38 -6.74 9.15
N ARG A 147 16.52 -6.23 8.28
CA ARG A 147 16.44 -6.59 6.86
C ARG A 147 16.66 -5.36 5.96
N GLY A 148 17.62 -4.52 6.34
CA GLY A 148 18.14 -3.42 5.54
C GLY A 148 17.39 -2.09 5.66
N PHE A 149 16.37 -1.95 6.50
CA PHE A 149 15.72 -0.66 6.76
C PHE A 149 16.33 0.02 7.99
N LYS A 150 16.88 1.22 7.80
CA LYS A 150 17.55 2.02 8.84
C LYS A 150 16.57 2.61 9.89
N LYS A 151 15.35 2.94 9.44
CA LYS A 151 14.28 3.46 10.29
C LYS A 151 12.99 2.73 9.95
N THR A 152 12.28 2.28 10.97
CA THR A 152 11.05 1.51 10.79
C THR A 152 10.01 1.83 11.84
N PHE A 153 8.75 1.94 11.46
CA PHE A 153 7.59 1.87 12.35
C PHE A 153 6.53 1.00 11.67
N ILE A 154 6.37 -0.24 12.15
CA ILE A 154 5.67 -1.26 11.39
C ILE A 154 4.70 -2.08 12.23
N LEU A 155 3.69 -2.61 11.55
CA LEU A 155 2.83 -3.70 12.00
C LEU A 155 3.32 -5.01 11.39
N ASP A 156 3.65 -5.99 12.21
CA ASP A 156 4.05 -7.33 11.74
C ASP A 156 2.92 -8.34 11.92
N ALA A 157 1.84 -8.16 11.19
CA ALA A 157 0.68 -9.05 11.19
C ALA A 157 -0.08 -8.91 9.87
N THR A 158 -1.02 -9.82 9.62
CA THR A 158 -1.92 -9.73 8.47
C THR A 158 -2.73 -8.44 8.44
N GLY A 159 -3.08 -7.85 9.58
CA GLY A 159 -3.74 -6.56 9.71
C GLY A 159 -3.93 -6.15 11.17
N GLY A 160 -4.42 -4.95 11.37
CA GLY A 160 -4.76 -4.40 12.67
C GLY A 160 -5.82 -3.31 12.56
N ASP A 161 -6.38 -2.89 13.69
CA ASP A 161 -7.31 -1.78 13.75
C ASP A 161 -6.65 -0.48 13.24
N ASN A 162 -7.40 0.30 12.45
CA ASN A 162 -6.87 1.53 11.86
C ASN A 162 -6.75 2.71 12.84
N TYR A 163 -7.33 2.61 14.03
CA TYR A 163 -7.35 3.67 15.05
C TYR A 163 -6.68 3.30 16.36
N SER A 164 -6.35 2.00 16.56
CA SER A 164 -5.82 1.50 17.81
C SER A 164 -4.89 0.30 17.61
N ASN A 165 -4.37 -0.24 18.69
CA ASN A 165 -3.57 -1.47 18.70
C ASN A 165 -4.41 -2.75 18.82
N HIS A 166 -5.74 -2.69 18.63
CA HIS A 166 -6.55 -3.90 18.63
C HIS A 166 -6.16 -4.80 17.45
N SER A 167 -5.95 -6.09 17.78
CA SER A 167 -5.87 -7.13 16.77
C SER A 167 -7.27 -7.42 16.23
N TYR A 168 -7.44 -7.49 14.91
CA TYR A 168 -8.73 -7.86 14.33
C TYR A 168 -8.95 -9.38 14.28
N LEU A 169 -7.88 -10.15 14.40
CA LEU A 169 -7.92 -11.61 14.51
C LEU A 169 -7.40 -12.08 15.86
N PRO A 170 -7.88 -13.23 16.37
CA PRO A 170 -7.52 -13.75 17.71
C PRO A 170 -6.12 -14.40 17.78
N TYR A 171 -5.25 -14.15 16.81
CA TYR A 171 -3.87 -14.66 16.81
C TYR A 171 -2.96 -13.88 17.74
N TYR A 172 -3.26 -12.61 17.99
CA TYR A 172 -2.51 -11.71 18.84
C TYR A 172 -3.43 -11.07 19.88
N ASN A 173 -2.96 -10.88 21.11
CA ASN A 173 -3.69 -10.12 22.14
C ASN A 173 -3.83 -8.65 21.76
N GLU A 174 -2.76 -8.09 21.17
CA GLU A 174 -2.69 -6.76 20.61
C GLU A 174 -1.99 -6.85 19.25
N ALA A 175 -2.30 -5.93 18.34
CA ALA A 175 -1.61 -5.84 17.06
C ALA A 175 -0.11 -5.58 17.29
N PRO A 176 0.79 -6.41 16.72
CA PRO A 176 2.22 -6.36 17.04
C PRO A 176 2.93 -5.22 16.28
N TRP A 177 2.97 -4.05 16.91
CA TRP A 177 3.66 -2.88 16.39
C TRP A 177 5.11 -2.80 16.88
N PHE A 178 6.02 -2.44 15.97
CA PHE A 178 7.44 -2.32 16.25
C PHE A 178 7.99 -0.99 15.71
N GLU A 179 8.88 -0.37 16.50
CA GLU A 179 9.69 0.75 16.07
C GLU A 179 11.17 0.37 16.15
N ASN A 180 11.87 0.46 15.02
CA ASN A 180 13.30 0.13 14.92
C ASN A 180 13.65 -1.24 15.54
N GLY A 181 12.82 -2.25 15.25
CA GLY A 181 12.98 -3.63 15.70
C GLY A 181 12.56 -3.91 17.15
N LYS A 182 11.98 -2.94 17.87
CA LYS A 182 11.50 -3.10 19.25
C LYS A 182 9.99 -2.92 19.33
N PRO A 183 9.28 -3.69 20.16
CA PRO A 183 7.86 -3.48 20.43
C PRO A 183 7.60 -2.02 20.84
N THR A 184 6.55 -1.44 20.29
CA THR A 184 6.20 -0.04 20.54
C THR A 184 4.71 0.16 20.73
N LYS A 185 4.32 1.33 21.24
CA LYS A 185 2.92 1.75 21.38
C LYS A 185 2.56 2.73 20.28
N LEU A 186 1.31 2.68 19.87
CA LEU A 186 0.76 3.69 18.95
C LEU A 186 0.60 5.03 19.67
N PRO A 187 0.78 6.15 18.96
CA PRO A 187 0.52 7.47 19.50
C PRO A 187 -0.97 7.72 19.73
N ASP A 188 -1.29 8.69 20.57
CA ASP A 188 -2.64 9.19 20.73
C ASP A 188 -3.18 9.73 19.40
N ASN A 189 -4.49 9.60 19.15
CA ASN A 189 -5.15 10.01 17.91
C ASN A 189 -4.57 9.33 16.65
N PHE A 190 -4.14 8.07 16.78
CA PHE A 190 -3.67 7.26 15.67
C PHE A 190 -4.77 7.06 14.61
N TYR A 191 -4.40 7.22 13.35
CA TYR A 191 -5.11 6.72 12.18
C TYR A 191 -4.08 6.23 11.18
N SER A 192 -4.11 4.96 10.81
CA SER A 192 -3.01 4.25 10.14
C SER A 192 -2.50 4.98 8.89
N SER A 193 -3.38 5.31 7.92
CA SER A 193 -2.97 5.95 6.66
C SER A 193 -2.36 7.34 6.87
N LYS A 194 -2.82 8.10 7.88
CA LYS A 194 -2.22 9.39 8.25
C LYS A 194 -0.86 9.18 8.88
N PHE A 195 -0.77 8.27 9.85
CA PHE A 195 0.43 8.03 10.65
C PHE A 195 1.59 7.52 9.79
N ILE A 196 1.32 6.56 8.88
CA ILE A 196 2.30 6.00 7.93
C ILE A 196 3.00 7.12 7.16
N VAL A 197 2.25 8.10 6.68
CA VAL A 197 2.77 9.25 5.93
C VAL A 197 3.52 10.22 6.84
N ASP A 198 2.95 10.58 7.99
CA ASP A 198 3.58 11.52 8.92
C ASP A 198 4.93 11.01 9.42
N GLN A 199 5.00 9.71 9.72
CA GLN A 199 6.23 9.07 10.18
C GLN A 199 7.29 9.01 9.08
N MET A 200 6.90 8.73 7.82
CA MET A 200 7.81 8.74 6.68
C MET A 200 8.36 10.15 6.41
N ILE A 201 7.52 11.18 6.45
CA ILE A 201 7.94 12.57 6.33
C ILE A 201 8.97 12.89 7.42
N SER A 202 8.70 12.49 8.67
CA SER A 202 9.63 12.69 9.79
C SER A 202 10.99 12.03 9.55
N TYR A 203 11.01 10.80 9.04
CA TYR A 203 12.26 10.09 8.76
C TYR A 203 13.11 10.80 7.69
N ILE A 204 12.48 11.23 6.59
CA ILE A 204 13.20 11.95 5.52
C ILE A 204 13.67 13.31 6.02
N THR A 205 12.83 14.08 6.70
CA THR A 205 13.19 15.43 7.22
C THR A 205 14.41 15.37 8.14
N ASN A 206 14.51 14.36 9.01
CA ASN A 206 15.60 14.23 9.96
C ASN A 206 16.96 13.86 9.31
N GLU A 207 16.96 13.45 8.05
CA GLU A 207 18.17 13.01 7.35
C GLU A 207 18.38 13.73 6.00
N ILE A 208 17.60 14.76 5.70
CA ILE A 208 17.60 15.46 4.42
C ILE A 208 18.96 16.13 4.11
N GLU A 209 19.69 16.53 5.15
CA GLU A 209 20.98 17.22 5.01
C GLU A 209 22.17 16.31 4.63
N ASN A 210 21.97 14.99 4.56
CA ASN A 210 23.10 14.08 4.32
C ASN A 210 23.35 13.73 2.84
N ASP A 211 22.70 14.41 1.89
CA ASP A 211 22.85 14.30 0.43
C ASP A 211 22.77 12.86 -0.14
N LYS A 212 22.25 11.91 0.64
CA LYS A 212 22.07 10.53 0.19
C LYS A 212 20.70 10.33 -0.41
N PRO A 213 20.61 9.55 -1.49
CA PRO A 213 19.31 9.12 -1.96
C PRO A 213 18.63 8.24 -0.92
N PHE A 214 17.30 8.19 -0.94
CA PHE A 214 16.54 7.35 -0.03
C PHE A 214 15.68 6.33 -0.78
N PHE A 215 15.44 5.21 -0.11
CA PHE A 215 14.39 4.24 -0.42
C PHE A 215 13.34 4.29 0.70
N SER A 216 12.15 4.70 0.35
CA SER A 216 10.99 4.78 1.24
C SER A 216 9.95 3.74 0.86
N TYR A 217 9.60 2.87 1.79
CA TYR A 217 8.53 1.90 1.63
C TYR A 217 7.35 2.28 2.52
N LEU A 218 6.29 2.87 1.90
CA LEU A 218 5.02 3.18 2.53
C LEU A 218 4.07 2.00 2.29
N SER A 219 3.85 1.20 3.30
CA SER A 219 3.05 -0.02 3.22
C SER A 219 1.74 0.18 4.00
N PHE A 220 0.71 0.61 3.28
CA PHE A 220 -0.58 0.91 3.89
C PHE A 220 -1.32 -0.36 4.32
N GLN A 221 -2.11 -0.28 5.40
CA GLN A 221 -3.07 -1.32 5.78
C GLN A 221 -4.39 -1.20 5.01
N ALA A 222 -4.74 -0.02 4.49
CA ALA A 222 -5.89 0.17 3.62
C ALA A 222 -5.60 -0.51 2.28
N GLN A 223 -6.51 -1.25 1.77
CA GLN A 223 -7.94 -1.50 1.92
C GLN A 223 -8.30 -2.72 2.81
N HIS A 224 -7.32 -3.37 3.43
CA HIS A 224 -7.54 -4.56 4.24
C HIS A 224 -8.54 -4.28 5.38
N ILE A 225 -9.32 -5.30 5.73
CA ILE A 225 -10.21 -5.26 6.89
C ILE A 225 -9.41 -5.09 8.20
N PRO A 226 -10.00 -4.44 9.24
CA PRO A 226 -11.37 -3.93 9.34
C PRO A 226 -11.58 -2.64 8.53
N LEU A 227 -12.79 -2.52 7.93
CA LEU A 227 -13.15 -1.34 7.15
C LEU A 227 -13.38 -0.14 8.08
N GLN A 228 -12.44 0.79 8.09
CA GLN A 228 -12.45 1.95 9.00
C GLN A 228 -11.86 3.17 8.31
N ALA A 229 -12.64 4.24 8.21
CA ALA A 229 -12.21 5.51 7.64
C ALA A 229 -12.81 6.70 8.38
N PRO A 230 -12.13 7.87 8.40
CA PRO A 230 -12.73 9.08 8.95
C PRO A 230 -13.98 9.50 8.15
N LYS A 231 -15.06 9.88 8.84
CA LYS A 231 -16.35 10.26 8.24
C LYS A 231 -16.24 11.26 7.10
N LYS A 232 -15.30 12.21 7.17
CA LYS A 232 -15.09 13.20 6.10
C LYS A 232 -14.74 12.58 4.74
N PHE A 233 -14.15 11.39 4.70
CA PHE A 233 -13.83 10.68 3.47
C PHE A 233 -14.93 9.71 3.05
N THR A 234 -15.72 9.20 4.00
CA THR A 234 -16.77 8.21 3.76
C THR A 234 -18.09 8.84 3.27
N ASN A 235 -18.49 9.98 3.88
CA ASN A 235 -19.84 10.53 3.71
C ASN A 235 -20.22 10.80 2.25
N LYS A 236 -19.29 11.18 1.41
CA LYS A 236 -19.54 11.45 -0.02
C LYS A 236 -19.90 10.22 -0.83
N TYR A 237 -19.56 9.03 -0.35
CA TYR A 237 -19.78 7.77 -1.04
C TYR A 237 -21.09 7.06 -0.64
N LEU A 238 -21.74 7.46 0.48
CA LEU A 238 -22.95 6.79 1.00
C LEU A 238 -24.09 6.67 -0.01
N ASN A 239 -24.15 7.54 -1.01
CA ASN A 239 -25.20 7.51 -2.03
C ASN A 239 -24.78 6.85 -3.35
N LEU A 240 -23.49 6.49 -3.53
CA LEU A 240 -22.99 5.98 -4.80
C LEU A 240 -23.29 4.51 -5.04
N TYR A 241 -23.53 3.73 -3.99
CA TYR A 241 -23.63 2.28 -4.05
C TYR A 241 -25.07 1.75 -3.94
N LYS A 242 -26.08 2.65 -4.01
CA LYS A 242 -27.50 2.28 -3.89
C LYS A 242 -28.03 1.40 -5.02
N ASP A 243 -27.39 1.47 -6.18
CA ASP A 243 -27.76 0.71 -7.37
C ASP A 243 -27.23 -0.74 -7.35
N GLY A 244 -26.43 -1.10 -6.32
CA GLY A 244 -25.92 -2.44 -6.10
C GLY A 244 -24.63 -2.79 -6.84
N TRP A 245 -24.18 -4.03 -6.58
CA TRP A 245 -22.87 -4.50 -7.08
C TRP A 245 -22.86 -4.79 -8.58
N GLU A 246 -23.99 -5.22 -9.21
CA GLU A 246 -24.06 -5.45 -10.64
C GLU A 246 -23.83 -4.13 -11.40
N MET A 247 -24.54 -3.07 -11.00
CA MET A 247 -24.38 -1.75 -11.63
C MET A 247 -23.00 -1.15 -11.37
N LEU A 248 -22.45 -1.36 -10.18
CA LEU A 248 -21.07 -0.92 -9.86
C LEU A 248 -20.07 -1.62 -10.76
N ARG A 249 -20.21 -2.93 -10.94
CA ARG A 249 -19.34 -3.74 -11.81
C ARG A 249 -19.41 -3.28 -13.26
N GLU A 250 -20.61 -3.02 -13.79
CA GLU A 250 -20.77 -2.50 -15.15
C GLU A 250 -20.10 -1.12 -15.32
N LYS A 251 -20.29 -0.22 -14.35
CA LYS A 251 -19.67 1.10 -14.33
C LYS A 251 -18.14 1.00 -14.33
N ARG A 252 -17.57 0.15 -13.49
CA ARG A 252 -16.13 -0.07 -13.40
C ARG A 252 -15.55 -0.73 -14.65
N LEU A 253 -16.24 -1.73 -15.22
CA LEU A 253 -15.83 -2.35 -16.48
C LEU A 253 -15.79 -1.31 -17.63
N LYS A 254 -16.85 -0.49 -17.74
CA LYS A 254 -16.89 0.60 -18.70
C LYS A 254 -15.75 1.58 -18.51
N GLY A 255 -15.52 2.03 -17.27
CA GLY A 255 -14.41 2.92 -16.93
C GLY A 255 -13.05 2.32 -17.28
N ALA A 256 -12.82 1.05 -17.00
CA ALA A 256 -11.58 0.35 -17.31
C ALA A 256 -11.34 0.22 -18.83
N ILE A 257 -12.40 -0.01 -19.61
CA ILE A 257 -12.34 0.00 -21.10
C ILE A 257 -12.00 1.41 -21.61
N GLU A 258 -12.66 2.44 -21.11
CA GLU A 258 -12.40 3.83 -21.46
C GLU A 258 -10.97 4.28 -21.12
N LYS A 259 -10.37 3.71 -20.08
CA LYS A 259 -8.96 3.93 -19.71
C LYS A 259 -7.96 3.06 -20.48
N GLY A 260 -8.46 2.15 -21.34
CA GLY A 260 -7.61 1.23 -22.12
C GLY A 260 -7.00 0.09 -21.30
N VAL A 261 -7.53 -0.17 -20.10
CA VAL A 261 -7.10 -1.30 -19.24
C VAL A 261 -7.56 -2.62 -19.85
N PHE A 262 -8.79 -2.66 -20.36
CA PHE A 262 -9.34 -3.81 -21.07
C PHE A 262 -9.69 -3.45 -22.52
N PRO A 263 -9.47 -4.37 -23.47
CA PRO A 263 -9.93 -4.17 -24.86
C PRO A 263 -11.46 -4.18 -24.92
N ALA A 264 -12.02 -3.29 -25.77
CA ALA A 264 -13.46 -3.08 -25.89
C ALA A 264 -14.22 -4.31 -26.44
N ASP A 265 -13.54 -5.20 -27.15
CA ASP A 265 -14.09 -6.38 -27.80
C ASP A 265 -14.00 -7.66 -26.96
N LYS A 266 -13.42 -7.58 -25.76
CA LYS A 266 -13.35 -8.76 -24.88
C LYS A 266 -14.68 -9.01 -24.18
N PRO A 267 -15.08 -10.29 -24.10
CA PRO A 267 -16.29 -10.66 -23.38
C PRO A 267 -16.19 -10.27 -21.91
N THR A 268 -17.30 -9.83 -21.38
CA THR A 268 -17.45 -9.53 -19.96
C THR A 268 -17.10 -10.75 -19.10
N VAL A 269 -16.49 -10.50 -17.98
CA VAL A 269 -16.27 -11.51 -16.94
C VAL A 269 -17.62 -12.13 -16.54
N SER A 270 -17.68 -13.44 -16.43
CA SER A 270 -18.88 -14.17 -15.99
C SER A 270 -19.43 -13.61 -14.66
N SER A 271 -20.73 -13.65 -14.46
CA SER A 271 -21.36 -13.40 -13.15
C SER A 271 -20.79 -14.37 -12.12
N PHE A 272 -20.55 -13.89 -10.89
CA PHE A 272 -20.32 -14.80 -9.78
C PHE A 272 -21.70 -15.31 -9.34
N ASP A 273 -21.99 -16.56 -9.64
CA ASP A 273 -23.27 -17.21 -9.24
C ASP A 273 -23.34 -17.51 -7.73
N ILE A 274 -22.35 -17.05 -6.95
CA ILE A 274 -22.25 -17.24 -5.50
C ILE A 274 -23.03 -16.18 -4.69
N PHE A 275 -23.41 -15.09 -5.31
CA PHE A 275 -24.20 -14.04 -4.66
C PHE A 275 -25.60 -13.97 -5.26
N ASP A 276 -26.59 -13.76 -4.41
CA ASP A 276 -27.93 -13.39 -4.86
C ASP A 276 -27.88 -12.09 -5.69
N SER A 277 -28.83 -11.92 -6.59
CA SER A 277 -28.95 -10.63 -7.30
C SER A 277 -29.25 -9.50 -6.31
N TRP A 278 -28.82 -8.28 -6.64
CA TRP A 278 -29.14 -7.12 -5.80
C TRP A 278 -30.63 -7.02 -5.46
N ASP A 279 -31.50 -7.27 -6.45
CA ASP A 279 -32.94 -7.20 -6.26
C ASP A 279 -33.47 -8.23 -5.23
N ALA A 280 -32.89 -9.42 -5.20
CA ALA A 280 -33.26 -10.49 -4.26
C ALA A 280 -32.69 -10.30 -2.85
N THR A 281 -31.69 -9.43 -2.70
CA THR A 281 -31.00 -9.15 -1.42
C THR A 281 -31.94 -8.44 -0.44
N SER A 282 -31.85 -8.79 0.86
CA SER A 282 -32.65 -8.16 1.92
C SER A 282 -32.33 -6.66 2.07
N SER A 283 -33.27 -5.88 2.56
CA SER A 283 -33.06 -4.44 2.81
C SER A 283 -31.92 -4.19 3.81
N MET A 284 -31.75 -5.08 4.79
CA MET A 284 -30.69 -4.99 5.79
C MET A 284 -29.32 -5.23 5.15
N ASP A 285 -29.19 -6.26 4.34
CA ASP A 285 -27.91 -6.58 3.67
C ASP A 285 -27.53 -5.52 2.63
N LYS A 286 -28.54 -4.96 1.92
CA LYS A 286 -28.34 -3.80 1.05
C LYS A 286 -27.75 -2.60 1.82
N GLU A 287 -28.29 -2.30 3.00
CA GLU A 287 -27.80 -1.19 3.82
C GLU A 287 -26.36 -1.45 4.30
N ILE A 288 -26.06 -2.68 4.74
CA ILE A 288 -24.70 -3.09 5.15
C ILE A 288 -23.74 -2.94 3.98
N PHE A 289 -24.08 -3.47 2.80
CA PHE A 289 -23.24 -3.34 1.61
C PHE A 289 -22.96 -1.90 1.25
N ILE A 290 -23.99 -1.05 1.17
CA ILE A 290 -23.86 0.37 0.83
C ILE A 290 -22.91 1.08 1.80
N LYS A 291 -23.06 0.85 3.10
CA LYS A 291 -22.19 1.45 4.12
C LYS A 291 -20.76 0.91 4.05
N SER A 292 -20.60 -0.41 3.91
CA SER A 292 -19.28 -1.05 3.80
C SER A 292 -18.52 -0.55 2.56
N ALA A 293 -19.18 -0.51 1.40
CA ALA A 293 -18.61 0.02 0.18
C ALA A 293 -18.21 1.50 0.30
N ALA A 294 -19.04 2.31 0.99
CA ALA A 294 -18.73 3.71 1.24
C ALA A 294 -17.52 3.87 2.18
N VAL A 295 -17.38 3.03 3.21
CA VAL A 295 -16.20 3.03 4.10
C VAL A 295 -14.96 2.58 3.34
N PHE A 296 -15.04 1.50 2.55
CA PHE A 296 -13.97 1.02 1.68
C PHE A 296 -13.46 2.13 0.74
N ALA A 297 -14.36 2.80 0.04
CA ALA A 297 -14.02 3.95 -0.80
C ALA A 297 -13.41 5.11 0.02
N GLY A 298 -13.93 5.34 1.22
CA GLY A 298 -13.40 6.33 2.16
C GLY A 298 -11.99 6.02 2.64
N MET A 299 -11.64 4.74 2.83
CA MET A 299 -10.28 4.30 3.19
C MET A 299 -9.29 4.66 2.08
N LEU A 300 -9.61 4.32 0.83
CA LEU A 300 -8.75 4.62 -0.31
C LEU A 300 -8.61 6.13 -0.56
N ASN A 301 -9.72 6.86 -0.46
CA ASN A 301 -9.69 8.32 -0.58
C ASN A 301 -8.89 9.00 0.55
N ALA A 302 -8.95 8.48 1.78
CA ALA A 302 -8.13 8.96 2.89
C ALA A 302 -6.64 8.67 2.67
N LEU A 303 -6.32 7.47 2.17
CA LEU A 303 -4.96 7.08 1.80
C LEU A 303 -4.41 8.02 0.73
N ASP A 304 -5.15 8.22 -0.37
CA ASP A 304 -4.74 9.11 -1.47
C ASP A 304 -4.53 10.55 -0.99
N PHE A 305 -5.42 11.06 -0.13
CA PHE A 305 -5.27 12.39 0.49
C PHE A 305 -3.96 12.51 1.28
N HIS A 306 -3.64 11.51 2.10
CA HIS A 306 -2.41 11.54 2.89
C HIS A 306 -1.16 11.33 2.02
N LEU A 307 -1.25 10.49 0.99
CA LEU A 307 -0.19 10.35 -0.02
C LEU A 307 0.07 11.68 -0.75
N GLY A 308 -0.98 12.42 -1.08
CA GLY A 308 -0.87 13.78 -1.63
C GLY A 308 -0.04 14.70 -0.74
N ARG A 309 -0.20 14.62 0.59
CA ARG A 309 0.63 15.39 1.55
C ARG A 309 2.11 14.98 1.48
N PHE A 310 2.39 13.70 1.27
CA PHE A 310 3.76 13.21 1.08
C PHE A 310 4.37 13.72 -0.23
N VAL A 311 3.62 13.65 -1.33
CA VAL A 311 4.06 14.17 -2.63
C VAL A 311 4.34 15.68 -2.57
N GLU A 312 3.45 16.45 -1.94
CA GLU A 312 3.65 17.90 -1.75
C GLU A 312 4.85 18.22 -0.83
N PHE A 313 5.11 17.37 0.18
CA PHE A 313 6.33 17.48 0.97
C PHE A 313 7.57 17.31 0.08
N LEU A 314 7.64 16.25 -0.74
CA LEU A 314 8.79 16.03 -1.63
C LEU A 314 8.98 17.17 -2.66
N LYS A 315 7.89 17.74 -3.18
CA LYS A 315 7.94 18.91 -4.07
C LYS A 315 8.53 20.14 -3.36
N ARG A 316 8.07 20.43 -2.14
CA ARG A 316 8.53 21.56 -1.35
C ARG A 316 10.02 21.45 -1.01
N GLU A 317 10.50 20.25 -0.72
CA GLU A 317 11.90 19.96 -0.42
C GLU A 317 12.78 19.82 -1.69
N GLY A 318 12.20 19.97 -2.90
CA GLY A 318 12.93 19.84 -4.17
C GLY A 318 13.36 18.40 -4.53
N LEU A 319 12.74 17.41 -3.91
CA LEU A 319 13.10 15.98 -4.06
C LEU A 319 12.24 15.27 -5.12
N TYR A 320 11.11 15.85 -5.51
CA TYR A 320 10.11 15.18 -6.35
C TYR A 320 10.64 14.77 -7.72
N GLU A 321 11.35 15.66 -8.41
CA GLU A 321 11.81 15.43 -9.79
C GLU A 321 12.91 14.35 -9.88
N ASP A 322 13.66 14.14 -8.79
CA ASP A 322 14.68 13.11 -8.69
C ASP A 322 14.16 11.86 -7.94
N THR A 323 12.82 11.60 -7.96
CA THR A 323 12.18 10.48 -7.26
C THR A 323 11.41 9.57 -8.22
N ILE A 324 11.67 8.27 -8.13
CA ILE A 324 10.89 7.21 -8.79
C ILE A 324 9.77 6.78 -7.84
N PHE A 325 8.52 6.90 -8.29
CA PHE A 325 7.35 6.40 -7.57
C PHE A 325 6.87 5.07 -8.15
N ILE A 326 6.66 4.08 -7.29
CA ILE A 326 6.09 2.77 -7.62
C ILE A 326 4.85 2.60 -6.75
N VAL A 327 3.67 2.51 -7.37
CA VAL A 327 2.40 2.27 -6.70
C VAL A 327 1.88 0.90 -7.12
N THR A 328 1.63 0.03 -6.16
CA THR A 328 1.14 -1.33 -6.43
C THR A 328 0.30 -1.86 -5.28
N SER A 329 -0.39 -2.99 -5.53
CA SER A 329 -1.05 -3.81 -4.51
C SER A 329 -0.23 -5.08 -4.26
N ASP A 330 -0.38 -5.67 -3.08
CA ASP A 330 0.18 -7.00 -2.80
C ASP A 330 -0.68 -8.13 -3.39
N ASN A 331 -2.00 -7.98 -3.39
CA ASN A 331 -2.94 -8.92 -4.01
C ASN A 331 -4.20 -8.18 -4.48
N GLY A 332 -5.18 -8.90 -5.01
CA GLY A 332 -6.50 -8.37 -5.31
C GLY A 332 -7.33 -8.13 -4.05
N PRO A 333 -8.56 -7.59 -4.19
CA PRO A 333 -9.43 -7.33 -3.06
C PRO A 333 -9.76 -8.65 -2.35
N GLU A 334 -9.92 -8.57 -1.03
CA GLU A 334 -10.31 -9.73 -0.23
C GLU A 334 -11.68 -10.24 -0.69
N GLY A 335 -11.73 -11.48 -1.20
CA GLY A 335 -12.94 -12.11 -1.70
C GLY A 335 -13.76 -12.84 -0.63
N ASN A 336 -13.38 -12.71 0.63
CA ASN A 336 -14.15 -13.29 1.73
C ASN A 336 -15.48 -12.55 1.86
N ASP A 337 -16.53 -13.30 2.17
CA ASP A 337 -17.86 -12.75 2.38
C ASP A 337 -17.79 -11.57 3.37
N PRO A 338 -17.94 -10.32 2.89
CA PRO A 338 -17.90 -9.15 3.77
C PRO A 338 -18.98 -9.19 4.83
N VAL A 339 -20.02 -10.04 4.65
CA VAL A 339 -21.13 -10.18 5.57
C VAL A 339 -20.72 -10.99 6.78
N SER A 340 -19.98 -12.09 6.65
CA SER A 340 -19.62 -12.93 7.80
C SER A 340 -18.49 -12.37 8.65
N TYR A 341 -17.52 -11.67 8.07
CA TYR A 341 -16.40 -11.04 8.80
C TYR A 341 -16.70 -9.61 9.26
N THR A 342 -17.43 -8.84 8.48
CA THR A 342 -17.86 -7.48 8.87
C THR A 342 -18.96 -7.50 9.93
N HIS A 343 -19.76 -8.57 10.03
CA HIS A 343 -20.80 -8.67 11.08
C HIS A 343 -20.25 -8.60 12.51
N LEU A 344 -19.02 -9.03 12.77
CA LEU A 344 -18.49 -9.04 14.13
C LEU A 344 -17.83 -7.71 14.55
N ARG A 345 -17.39 -6.85 13.62
CA ARG A 345 -16.69 -5.60 13.97
C ARG A 345 -17.07 -4.37 13.13
N ALA A 346 -17.50 -4.51 11.89
CA ALA A 346 -18.06 -3.38 11.13
C ALA A 346 -19.39 -2.87 11.74
N HIS A 347 -20.03 -3.69 12.55
CA HIS A 347 -21.19 -3.27 13.34
C HIS A 347 -20.91 -2.04 14.19
N GLU A 348 -19.71 -1.95 14.79
CA GLU A 348 -19.36 -0.78 15.60
C GLU A 348 -18.98 0.43 14.74
N THR A 349 -18.33 0.23 13.58
CA THR A 349 -17.85 1.33 12.73
C THR A 349 -18.89 1.77 11.71
N VAL A 350 -19.60 0.83 11.09
CA VAL A 350 -20.66 1.11 10.09
C VAL A 350 -21.95 1.59 10.75
N MET A 351 -22.27 1.13 11.97
CA MET A 351 -23.46 1.60 12.73
C MET A 351 -23.29 3.00 13.32
N ASN A 352 -22.06 3.51 13.40
CA ASN A 352 -21.78 4.88 13.87
C ASN A 352 -21.74 5.92 12.73
N LEU A 353 -22.01 5.52 11.48
CA LEU A 353 -22.23 6.43 10.35
C LEU A 353 -23.70 6.83 10.29
#